data_bbb362a0ebc8ff76fab27abba15c986b
#
_entry.id   bbb362a0ebc8ff76fab27abba15c986b
#
_cell.length_a   1.000
_cell.length_b   1.000
_cell.length_c   1.000
_cell.angle_alpha   90.00
_cell.angle_beta   90.00
_cell.angle_gamma   90.00
#
_symmetry.space_group_name_H-M   'P 1'
#
loop_
_entity.id
_entity.type
_entity.pdbx_description
1 polymer ?
#
loop_
_entity_poly.entity_id
_entity_poly.type
_entity_poly.pdbx_seq_one_letter_code
_entity_poly.pdbx_strand_id
1 'polypeptide(L)'
;MVMDISVTTIGIGQLRSDTRGYLERAESGEVFEVLRRGRPAARLCGVDRPQVHGVGVTLADLRACAGRILGRVAAGETVAIELDGRAVAALQPCDVPVRVKPSRIRTAYRHTAVS
;
A
#
# COMPACT_ATOMS: atom_id res chain seq x y z
N MET A 1 -19.74 7.95 13.86
CA MET A 1 -18.98 6.72 13.89
C MET A 1 -17.63 6.89 13.26
N VAL A 2 -16.66 6.64 14.02
CA VAL A 2 -15.28 6.82 13.54
C VAL A 2 -14.81 5.57 12.83
N MET A 3 -14.22 5.78 11.69
CA MET A 3 -13.59 4.69 10.98
C MET A 3 -12.13 4.66 11.37
N ASP A 4 -11.81 3.76 12.23
CA ASP A 4 -10.41 3.59 12.61
C ASP A 4 -9.73 2.74 11.57
N ILE A 5 -8.79 3.35 10.89
CA ILE A 5 -7.96 2.62 9.95
C ILE A 5 -6.77 2.11 10.72
N SER A 6 -6.76 0.81 10.95
CA SER A 6 -5.64 0.20 11.65
C SER A 6 -4.46 0.11 10.69
N VAL A 7 -3.37 0.70 11.08
CA VAL A 7 -2.13 0.61 10.33
C VAL A 7 -1.19 -0.29 11.10
N THR A 8 -0.81 -1.38 10.46
CA THR A 8 0.12 -2.33 11.06
C THR A 8 1.53 -2.00 10.57
N THR A 9 2.44 -1.91 11.49
CA THR A 9 3.83 -1.62 11.15
C THR A 9 4.58 -2.92 10.91
N ILE A 10 5.23 -3.01 9.76
CA ILE A 10 6.04 -4.18 9.42
C ILE A 10 7.40 -3.71 8.92
N GLY A 11 8.39 -4.59 9.06
CA GLY A 11 9.69 -4.31 8.50
C GLY A 11 9.79 -4.79 7.08
N ILE A 12 10.79 -4.27 6.36
CA ILE A 12 11.02 -4.69 4.99
C ILE A 12 11.29 -6.18 4.89
N GLY A 13 11.95 -6.74 5.91
CA GLY A 13 12.20 -8.19 5.92
C GLY A 13 10.93 -8.99 6.02
N GLN A 14 9.98 -8.52 6.81
CA GLN A 14 8.69 -9.19 6.92
C GLN A 14 7.95 -9.13 5.59
N LEU A 15 7.97 -7.97 4.95
CA LEU A 15 7.31 -7.83 3.66
C LEU A 15 7.91 -8.80 2.64
N ARG A 16 9.22 -8.95 2.63
CA ARG A 16 9.86 -9.84 1.68
C ARG A 16 9.61 -11.30 1.97
N SER A 17 9.44 -11.65 3.24
CA SER A 17 9.26 -13.05 3.60
C SER A 17 7.88 -13.57 3.23
N ASP A 18 6.89 -12.69 3.10
CA ASP A 18 5.54 -13.11 2.74
C ASP A 18 4.88 -12.05 1.88
N THR A 19 5.54 -11.72 0.79
CA THR A 19 5.09 -10.63 -0.06
C THR A 19 3.65 -10.84 -0.54
N ARG A 20 3.35 -12.04 -1.03
CA ARG A 20 2.00 -12.29 -1.54
C ARG A 20 0.95 -12.14 -0.44
N GLY A 21 1.23 -12.65 0.74
CA GLY A 21 0.28 -12.54 1.83
C GLY A 21 -0.04 -11.10 2.19
N TYR A 22 0.99 -10.26 2.27
CA TYR A 22 0.75 -8.85 2.58
C TYR A 22 0.01 -8.14 1.45
N LEU A 23 0.30 -8.48 0.20
CA LEU A 23 -0.42 -7.88 -0.91
C LEU A 23 -1.89 -8.27 -0.89
N GLU A 24 -2.19 -9.53 -0.59
CA GLU A 24 -3.57 -9.97 -0.51
C GLU A 24 -4.31 -9.28 0.62
N ARG A 25 -3.65 -9.11 1.75
CA ARG A 25 -4.26 -8.41 2.88
C ARG A 25 -4.47 -6.95 2.56
N ALA A 26 -3.52 -6.32 1.87
CA ALA A 26 -3.69 -4.93 1.46
C ALA A 26 -4.85 -4.82 0.47
N GLU A 27 -4.97 -5.75 -0.44
CA GLU A 27 -6.07 -5.74 -1.38
C GLU A 27 -7.41 -5.85 -0.66
N SER A 28 -7.45 -6.57 0.44
CA SER A 28 -8.68 -6.72 1.20
C SER A 28 -8.98 -5.53 2.10
N GLY A 29 -8.08 -4.56 2.18
CA GLY A 29 -8.35 -3.32 2.89
C GLY A 29 -7.42 -2.99 4.04
N GLU A 30 -6.45 -3.85 4.33
CA GLU A 30 -5.50 -3.55 5.39
C GLU A 30 -4.45 -2.55 4.90
N VAL A 31 -3.92 -1.79 5.84
CA VAL A 31 -2.88 -0.82 5.54
C VAL A 31 -1.66 -1.16 6.38
N PHE A 32 -0.51 -1.17 5.75
CA PHE A 32 0.74 -1.47 6.43
C PHE A 32 1.71 -0.31 6.27
N GLU A 33 2.38 0.02 7.35
CA GLU A 33 3.48 0.96 7.30
C GLU A 33 4.76 0.14 7.27
N VAL A 34 5.54 0.31 6.22
CA VAL A 34 6.72 -0.50 6.00
C VAL A 34 7.95 0.27 6.46
N LEU A 35 8.69 -0.32 7.35
CA LEU A 35 9.90 0.29 7.89
C LEU A 35 11.12 -0.18 7.11
N ARG A 36 12.03 0.74 6.90
CA ARG A 36 13.33 0.46 6.32
C ARG A 36 14.35 1.07 7.27
N ARG A 37 15.19 0.20 7.82
CA ARG A 37 16.18 0.61 8.81
C ARG A 37 15.53 1.31 9.99
N GLY A 38 14.39 0.80 10.43
CA GLY A 38 13.70 1.31 11.59
C GLY A 38 12.92 2.59 11.36
N ARG A 39 12.83 3.07 10.13
CA ARG A 39 12.11 4.30 9.82
C ARG A 39 10.99 4.04 8.83
N PRO A 40 9.86 4.74 8.97
CA PRO A 40 8.79 4.60 7.99
C PRO A 40 9.28 5.01 6.61
N ALA A 41 9.14 4.11 5.67
CA ALA A 41 9.58 4.36 4.30
C ALA A 41 8.41 4.43 3.34
N ALA A 42 7.34 3.66 3.61
CA ALA A 42 6.24 3.59 2.66
C ALA A 42 5.01 3.06 3.37
N ARG A 43 3.87 3.29 2.77
CA ARG A 43 2.62 2.64 3.18
C ARG A 43 2.15 1.74 2.08
N LEU A 44 1.80 0.52 2.46
CA LEU A 44 1.24 -0.46 1.54
C LEU A 44 -0.26 -0.48 1.74
N CYS A 45 -1.00 -0.20 0.70
CA CYS A 45 -2.46 -0.20 0.77
C CYS A 45 -3.03 -0.78 -0.50
N GLY A 46 -4.30 -1.17 -0.44
CA GLY A 46 -4.95 -1.73 -1.60
C GLY A 46 -5.38 -0.65 -2.58
N VAL A 47 -5.64 -1.06 -3.81
CA VAL A 47 -6.21 -0.20 -4.83
C VAL A 47 -7.51 -0.83 -5.28
N ASP A 48 -8.50 0.01 -5.55
CA ASP A 48 -9.80 -0.47 -5.98
C ASP A 48 -10.05 -0.22 -7.46
N ARG A 49 -9.06 0.36 -8.13
CA ARG A 49 -9.17 0.64 -9.55
C ARG A 49 -7.97 0.04 -10.26
N PRO A 50 -8.19 -0.49 -11.47
CA PRO A 50 -7.07 -1.00 -12.23
C PRO A 50 -6.11 0.11 -12.66
N GLN A 51 -6.58 1.34 -12.69
CA GLN A 51 -5.74 2.46 -13.08
C GLN A 51 -5.04 3.02 -11.86
N VAL A 52 -3.78 2.82 -11.81
CA VAL A 52 -2.96 3.36 -10.74
C VAL A 52 -1.87 4.18 -11.39
N HIS A 53 -1.78 5.43 -10.96
CA HIS A 53 -0.74 6.29 -11.47
C HIS A 53 0.54 5.97 -10.75
N GLY A 54 1.58 5.77 -11.51
CA GLY A 54 2.86 5.44 -10.96
C GLY A 54 3.47 4.26 -11.70
N VAL A 55 4.63 3.87 -11.25
CA VAL A 55 5.35 2.78 -11.87
C VAL A 55 4.78 1.47 -11.35
N GLY A 56 4.45 0.58 -12.28
CA GLY A 56 3.98 -0.75 -11.90
C GLY A 56 5.14 -1.70 -11.73
N VAL A 57 5.11 -2.48 -10.66
CA VAL A 57 6.10 -3.54 -10.46
C VAL A 57 5.35 -4.82 -10.11
N THR A 58 5.96 -5.93 -10.42
CA THR A 58 5.36 -7.22 -10.09
C THR A 58 5.72 -7.63 -8.67
N LEU A 59 5.01 -8.65 -8.18
CA LEU A 59 5.37 -9.22 -6.89
C LEU A 59 6.82 -9.69 -6.87
N ALA A 60 7.28 -10.29 -7.96
CA ALA A 60 8.64 -10.77 -8.03
C ALA A 60 9.64 -9.60 -7.95
N ASP A 61 9.32 -8.49 -8.64
CA ASP A 61 10.16 -7.31 -8.57
C ASP A 61 10.23 -6.76 -7.15
N LEU A 62 9.10 -6.73 -6.48
CA LEU A 62 9.07 -6.22 -5.11
C LEU A 62 9.93 -7.08 -4.20
N ARG A 63 9.85 -8.40 -4.34
CA ARG A 63 10.68 -9.28 -3.51
C ARG A 63 12.16 -9.11 -3.81
N ALA A 64 12.49 -8.97 -5.09
CA ALA A 64 13.89 -8.90 -5.48
C ALA A 64 14.53 -7.56 -5.15
N CYS A 65 13.76 -6.49 -5.24
CA CYS A 65 14.30 -5.13 -5.15
C CYS A 65 13.57 -4.28 -4.10
N ALA A 66 13.11 -4.90 -3.02
CA ALA A 66 12.29 -4.19 -2.05
C ALA A 66 12.98 -2.92 -1.51
N GLY A 67 14.25 -3.01 -1.18
CA GLY A 67 14.95 -1.84 -0.65
C GLY A 67 15.00 -0.70 -1.63
N ARG A 68 15.28 -1.01 -2.90
CA ARG A 68 15.34 0.02 -3.93
C ARG A 68 13.96 0.64 -4.15
N ILE A 69 12.94 -0.21 -4.20
CA ILE A 69 11.58 0.27 -4.43
C ILE A 69 11.13 1.14 -3.28
N LEU A 70 11.38 0.73 -2.05
CA LEU A 70 11.02 1.55 -0.90
C LEU A 70 11.79 2.86 -0.90
N GLY A 71 13.02 2.86 -1.37
CA GLY A 71 13.78 4.11 -1.49
C GLY A 71 13.12 5.08 -2.43
N ARG A 72 12.60 4.58 -3.55
CA ARG A 72 11.88 5.44 -4.50
C ARG A 72 10.61 6.01 -3.89
N VAL A 73 9.90 5.17 -3.14
CA VAL A 73 8.67 5.62 -2.49
C VAL A 73 8.99 6.66 -1.43
N ALA A 74 10.05 6.44 -0.67
CA ALA A 74 10.46 7.41 0.34
C ALA A 74 10.84 8.75 -0.30
N ALA A 75 11.27 8.72 -1.55
CA ALA A 75 11.60 9.94 -2.28
C ALA A 75 10.38 10.61 -2.90
N GLY A 76 9.20 10.05 -2.74
CA GLY A 76 7.97 10.68 -3.17
C GLY A 76 7.21 9.95 -4.28
N GLU A 77 7.70 8.83 -4.76
CA GLU A 77 7.02 8.11 -5.84
C GLU A 77 5.94 7.19 -5.28
N THR A 78 4.93 6.97 -6.09
CA THR A 78 3.91 5.96 -5.82
C THR A 78 4.17 4.79 -6.76
N VAL A 79 4.22 3.60 -6.20
CA VAL A 79 4.53 2.40 -6.98
C VAL A 79 3.35 1.44 -6.87
N ALA A 80 2.79 1.07 -8.02
CA ALA A 80 1.71 0.09 -8.06
C ALA A 80 2.31 -1.30 -8.05
N ILE A 81 1.69 -2.21 -7.31
CA ILE A 81 2.16 -3.58 -7.21
C ILE A 81 1.16 -4.48 -7.91
N GLU A 82 1.66 -5.28 -8.83
CA GLU A 82 0.82 -6.19 -9.60
C GLU A 82 0.93 -7.61 -9.07
N LEU A 83 -0.19 -8.25 -9.02
CA LEU A 83 -0.29 -9.65 -8.65
C LEU A 83 -1.14 -10.33 -9.72
N ASP A 84 -0.55 -11.33 -10.38
CA ASP A 84 -1.25 -12.06 -11.44
C ASP A 84 -1.77 -11.13 -12.53
N GLY A 85 -0.95 -10.14 -12.89
CA GLY A 85 -1.23 -9.29 -14.03
C GLY A 85 -2.15 -8.11 -13.77
N ARG A 86 -2.56 -7.88 -12.52
CA ARG A 86 -3.39 -6.72 -12.22
C ARG A 86 -2.87 -6.01 -10.97
N ALA A 87 -3.07 -4.73 -10.92
CA ALA A 87 -2.65 -3.94 -9.78
C ALA A 87 -3.57 -4.23 -8.61
N VAL A 88 -3.01 -4.67 -7.49
CA VAL A 88 -3.79 -5.00 -6.30
C VAL A 88 -3.45 -4.09 -5.12
N ALA A 89 -2.30 -3.46 -5.16
CA ALA A 89 -1.84 -2.65 -4.04
C ALA A 89 -0.94 -1.54 -4.55
N ALA A 90 -0.64 -0.61 -3.66
CA ALA A 90 0.27 0.47 -3.97
C ALA A 90 1.13 0.77 -2.76
N LEU A 91 2.38 1.14 -3.04
CA LEU A 91 3.27 1.69 -2.03
C LEU A 91 3.29 3.20 -2.21
N GLN A 92 2.97 3.91 -1.15
CA GLN A 92 2.88 5.36 -1.16
C GLN A 92 3.77 5.96 -0.09
N PRO A 93 4.23 7.19 -0.29
CA PRO A 93 5.00 7.86 0.77
C PRO A 93 4.18 7.99 2.04
N CYS A 94 4.84 7.91 3.18
CA CYS A 94 4.14 7.95 4.46
C CYS A 94 3.50 9.30 4.77
N ASP A 95 3.94 10.34 4.13
CA ASP A 95 3.38 11.67 4.34
C ASP A 95 2.15 11.95 3.50
N VAL A 96 1.72 10.97 2.69
CA VAL A 96 0.52 11.09 1.87
C VAL A 96 -0.65 10.51 2.66
N PRO A 97 -1.82 11.18 2.65
CA PRO A 97 -2.97 10.62 3.34
C PRO A 97 -3.33 9.23 2.83
N VAL A 98 -3.70 8.36 3.74
CA VAL A 98 -4.09 7.01 3.38
C VAL A 98 -5.41 7.03 2.65
N ARG A 99 -5.47 6.34 1.53
CA ARG A 99 -6.71 6.15 0.80
C ARG A 99 -7.16 4.73 0.96
N VAL A 100 -8.26 4.57 1.65
CA VAL A 100 -8.84 3.25 1.86
C VAL A 100 -9.78 2.96 0.71
N LYS A 101 -9.85 1.70 0.32
CA LYS A 101 -10.73 1.30 -0.78
C LYS A 101 -12.15 1.74 -0.49
N PRO A 102 -12.80 2.47 -1.40
CA PRO A 102 -14.14 2.97 -1.16
C PRO A 102 -15.16 1.88 -0.84
N SER A 103 -14.96 0.70 -1.38
CA SER A 103 -15.89 -0.39 -1.15
C SER A 103 -15.97 -0.79 0.31
N ARG A 104 -14.97 -0.44 1.12
CA ARG A 104 -14.92 -0.84 2.51
C ARG A 104 -15.53 0.18 3.44
N ILE A 105 -15.47 1.46 3.05
CA ILE A 105 -15.94 2.52 3.93
C ILE A 105 -16.93 3.42 3.22
N ARG A 106 -17.45 2.97 2.11
CA ARG A 106 -18.24 3.83 1.25
C ARG A 106 -19.32 4.59 1.98
N THR A 107 -20.06 3.92 2.81
CA THR A 107 -21.19 4.54 3.46
C THR A 107 -20.78 5.70 4.34
N ALA A 108 -19.85 5.46 5.23
CA ALA A 108 -19.41 6.50 6.15
C ALA A 108 -18.60 7.56 5.43
N TYR A 109 -17.73 7.09 4.56
CA TYR A 109 -16.81 8.00 3.90
C TYR A 109 -17.49 8.95 2.96
N ARG A 110 -18.55 8.51 2.34
CA ARG A 110 -19.21 9.34 1.37
C ARG A 110 -19.65 10.66 1.95
N HIS A 111 -20.21 10.64 3.13
CA HIS A 111 -20.65 11.88 3.76
C HIS A 111 -19.47 12.78 4.04
N THR A 112 -18.42 12.20 4.51
CA THR A 112 -17.25 12.99 4.84
C THR A 112 -16.66 13.62 3.60
N ALA A 113 -16.60 12.86 2.53
CA ALA A 113 -15.98 13.34 1.31
C ALA A 113 -16.76 14.49 0.70
N VAL A 114 -18.06 14.48 0.87
CA VAL A 114 -18.88 15.51 0.29
C VAL A 114 -18.76 16.83 1.03
N SER A 115 -18.49 16.75 2.28
CA SER A 115 -18.43 17.94 3.12
C SER A 115 -17.26 18.84 2.85
#